data_8524ba1da7143e93ea69ba20879bbbee
#
_entry.id   8524ba1da7143e93ea69ba20879bbbee
#
_cell.length_a   1.000
_cell.length_b   1.000
_cell.length_c   1.000
_cell.angle_alpha   90.00
_cell.angle_beta   90.00
_cell.angle_gamma   90.00
#
_symmetry.space_group_name_H-M   'P 1'
#
loop_
_entity.id
_entity.type
_entity.pdbx_description
1 polymer ?
#
loop_
_entity_poly.entity_id
_entity_poly.type
_entity_poly.pdbx_seq_one_letter_code
_entity_poly.pdbx_strand_id
1 'polypeptide(L)'
;MHENENQKLRLLQELQWVKYRQEMLDIIDGKLLQMREIAERVQIDNLSPEMLENLQDQINKMAIQVKELDEDSRKYVINMTL
;
A
#
# COMPACT_ATOMS: atom_id res chain seq x y z
N MET A 1 -15.03 -3.20 -36.38
CA MET A 1 -13.62 -3.59 -36.23
C MET A 1 -12.85 -2.60 -35.37
N HIS A 2 -12.97 -1.30 -35.59
CA HIS A 2 -12.32 -0.28 -34.76
C HIS A 2 -12.78 -0.32 -33.30
N GLU A 3 -14.06 -0.62 -33.07
CA GLU A 3 -14.61 -0.72 -31.72
C GLU A 3 -13.99 -1.86 -30.92
N ASN A 4 -13.73 -3.01 -31.54
CA ASN A 4 -13.12 -4.17 -30.88
C ASN A 4 -11.67 -3.91 -30.48
N GLU A 5 -10.92 -3.19 -31.33
CA GLU A 5 -9.54 -2.81 -31.01
C GLU A 5 -9.48 -1.81 -29.87
N ASN A 6 -10.39 -0.83 -29.86
CA ASN A 6 -10.50 0.15 -28.78
C ASN A 6 -10.89 -0.51 -27.45
N GLN A 7 -11.80 -1.49 -27.50
CA GLN A 7 -12.18 -2.25 -26.32
C GLN A 7 -11.01 -3.07 -25.77
N LYS A 8 -10.22 -3.70 -26.64
CA LYS A 8 -9.04 -4.45 -26.24
C LYS A 8 -8.02 -3.57 -25.56
N LEU A 9 -7.74 -2.38 -26.12
CA LEU A 9 -6.81 -1.42 -25.54
C LEU A 9 -7.28 -0.95 -24.17
N ARG A 10 -8.58 -0.67 -24.03
CA ARG A 10 -9.17 -0.27 -22.76
C ARG A 10 -8.99 -1.38 -21.72
N LEU A 11 -9.31 -2.62 -22.08
CA LEU A 11 -9.18 -3.76 -21.18
C LEU A 11 -7.74 -4.00 -20.76
N LEU A 12 -6.78 -3.82 -21.67
CA LEU A 12 -5.36 -3.93 -21.34
C LEU A 12 -4.92 -2.85 -20.37
N GLN A 13 -5.39 -1.61 -20.55
CA GLN A 13 -5.10 -0.53 -19.62
C GLN A 13 -5.70 -0.80 -18.25
N GLU A 14 -6.95 -1.24 -18.20
CA GLU A 14 -7.61 -1.59 -16.95
C GLU A 14 -6.87 -2.72 -16.24
N LEU A 15 -6.42 -3.73 -16.98
CA LEU A 15 -5.63 -4.81 -16.43
C LEU A 15 -4.31 -4.32 -15.82
N GLN A 16 -3.63 -3.40 -16.50
CA GLN A 16 -2.39 -2.81 -15.99
C GLN A 16 -2.65 -2.04 -14.69
N TRP A 17 -3.73 -1.27 -14.61
CA TRP A 17 -4.09 -0.53 -13.40
C TRP A 17 -4.44 -1.46 -12.25
N VAL A 18 -5.17 -2.54 -12.53
CA VAL A 18 -5.49 -3.56 -11.53
C VAL A 18 -4.23 -4.24 -11.01
N LYS A 19 -3.30 -4.58 -11.90
CA LYS A 19 -2.01 -5.15 -11.51
C LYS A 19 -1.21 -4.20 -10.65
N TYR A 20 -1.16 -2.93 -11.04
CA TYR A 20 -0.48 -1.90 -10.26
C TYR A 20 -1.09 -1.78 -8.85
N ARG A 21 -2.41 -1.71 -8.78
CA ARG A 21 -3.11 -1.65 -7.49
C ARG A 21 -2.79 -2.87 -6.63
N GLN A 22 -2.76 -4.06 -7.24
CA GLN A 22 -2.46 -5.30 -6.53
C GLN A 22 -1.02 -5.32 -6.01
N GLU A 23 -0.06 -4.83 -6.81
CA GLU A 23 1.33 -4.70 -6.39
C GLU A 23 1.46 -3.73 -5.20
N MET A 24 0.73 -2.61 -5.25
CA MET A 24 0.72 -1.65 -4.15
C MET A 24 0.09 -2.23 -2.89
N LEU A 25 -0.98 -3.01 -3.02
CA LEU A 25 -1.59 -3.69 -1.88
C LEU A 25 -0.63 -4.70 -1.25
N ASP A 26 0.16 -5.42 -2.05
CA ASP A 26 1.16 -6.35 -1.54
C ASP A 26 2.25 -5.62 -0.74
N ILE A 27 2.68 -4.45 -1.22
CA ILE A 27 3.64 -3.60 -0.49
C ILE A 27 3.02 -3.10 0.82
N ILE A 28 1.77 -2.67 0.77
CA ILE A 28 1.03 -2.21 1.96
C ILE A 28 0.95 -3.34 2.99
N ASP A 29 0.59 -4.54 2.57
CA ASP A 29 0.51 -5.71 3.45
C ASP A 29 1.85 -5.99 4.13
N GLY A 30 2.96 -5.90 3.37
CA GLY A 30 4.29 -6.06 3.93
C GLY A 30 4.62 -5.01 4.98
N LYS A 31 4.25 -3.76 4.74
CA LYS A 31 4.46 -2.67 5.71
C LYS A 31 3.60 -2.84 6.96
N LEU A 32 2.36 -3.25 6.81
CA LEU A 32 1.47 -3.53 7.93
C LEU A 32 2.01 -4.67 8.80
N LEU A 33 2.56 -5.71 8.16
CA LEU A 33 3.21 -6.81 8.87
C LEU A 33 4.42 -6.32 9.69
N GLN A 34 5.26 -5.47 9.10
CA GLN A 34 6.39 -4.88 9.80
C GLN A 34 5.95 -4.02 10.99
N MET A 35 4.89 -3.22 10.82
CA MET A 35 4.33 -2.42 11.90
C MET A 35 3.84 -3.31 13.05
N ARG A 36 3.19 -4.42 12.72
CA ARG A 36 2.73 -5.40 13.69
C ARG A 36 3.89 -6.03 14.45
N GLU A 37 4.94 -6.41 13.75
CA GLU A 37 6.15 -6.99 14.36
C GLU A 37 6.81 -6.01 15.33
N ILE A 38 6.89 -4.72 14.95
CA ILE A 38 7.41 -3.67 15.83
C ILE A 38 6.55 -3.54 17.08
N ALA A 39 5.23 -3.51 16.93
CA ALA A 39 4.29 -3.40 18.04
C ALA A 39 4.41 -4.60 19.00
N GLU A 40 4.54 -5.80 18.46
CA GLU A 40 4.75 -7.01 19.25
C GLU A 40 6.07 -6.94 20.03
N ARG A 41 7.12 -6.45 19.41
CA ARG A 41 8.44 -6.30 20.05
C ARG A 41 8.38 -5.32 21.23
N VAL A 42 7.63 -4.22 21.08
CA VAL A 42 7.44 -3.25 22.18
C VAL A 42 6.78 -3.92 23.39
N GLN A 43 5.86 -4.86 23.16
CA GLN A 43 5.18 -5.56 24.26
C GLN A 43 6.05 -6.59 24.98
N ILE A 44 6.98 -7.22 24.25
CA ILE A 44 7.78 -8.32 24.78
C ILE A 44 9.07 -7.83 25.42
N ASP A 45 9.75 -6.89 24.77
CA ASP A 45 11.06 -6.41 25.19
C ASP A 45 10.91 -5.25 26.17
N ASN A 46 11.78 -5.23 27.18
CA ASN A 46 11.86 -4.14 28.14
C ASN A 46 12.72 -3.02 27.55
N LEU A 47 12.11 -2.19 26.68
CA LEU A 47 12.81 -1.19 25.91
C LEU A 47 13.00 0.12 26.70
N SER A 48 14.12 0.80 26.42
CA SER A 48 14.36 2.14 26.95
C SER A 48 13.39 3.15 26.35
N PRO A 49 13.15 4.31 27.00
CA PRO A 49 12.30 5.37 26.43
C PRO A 49 12.77 5.86 25.05
N GLU A 50 14.08 5.92 24.83
CA GLU A 50 14.62 6.31 23.51
C GLU A 50 14.28 5.32 22.43
N MET A 51 14.38 4.04 22.73
CA MET A 51 14.03 2.97 21.78
C MET A 51 12.54 2.97 21.48
N LEU A 52 11.71 3.20 22.49
CA LEU A 52 10.26 3.30 22.32
C LEU A 52 9.90 4.47 21.39
N GLU A 53 10.54 5.61 21.57
CA GLU A 53 10.33 6.78 20.72
C GLU A 53 10.74 6.49 19.27
N ASN A 54 11.89 5.86 19.06
CA ASN A 54 12.37 5.45 17.75
C ASN A 54 11.39 4.51 17.03
N LEU A 55 10.90 3.50 17.75
CA LEU A 55 9.96 2.54 17.18
C LEU A 55 8.61 3.20 16.87
N GLN A 56 8.18 4.12 17.73
CA GLN A 56 6.95 4.89 17.48
C GLN A 56 7.09 5.73 16.21
N ASP A 57 8.25 6.39 16.02
CA ASP A 57 8.52 7.16 14.80
C ASP A 57 8.51 6.27 13.56
N GLN A 58 9.08 5.08 13.65
CA GLN A 58 9.07 4.12 12.52
C GLN A 58 7.64 3.70 12.16
N ILE A 59 6.82 3.40 13.14
CA ILE A 59 5.41 3.04 12.91
C ILE A 59 4.67 4.21 12.25
N ASN A 60 4.87 5.42 12.75
CA ASN A 60 4.22 6.61 12.20
C ASN A 60 4.62 6.85 10.74
N LYS A 61 5.90 6.70 10.40
CA LYS A 61 6.38 6.84 9.02
C LYS A 61 5.79 5.77 8.11
N MET A 62 5.74 4.53 8.57
CA MET A 62 5.13 3.44 7.81
C MET A 62 3.64 3.67 7.59
N ALA A 63 2.93 4.16 8.61
CA ALA A 63 1.51 4.48 8.49
C ALA A 63 1.25 5.55 7.43
N ILE A 64 2.09 6.57 7.36
CA ILE A 64 2.02 7.61 6.34
C ILE A 64 2.27 7.01 4.96
N GLN A 65 3.29 6.16 4.81
CA GLN A 65 3.60 5.49 3.55
C GLN A 65 2.46 4.60 3.07
N VAL A 66 1.86 3.84 3.97
CA VAL A 66 0.70 3.00 3.66
C VAL A 66 -0.46 3.84 3.15
N LYS A 67 -0.73 4.95 3.82
CA LYS A 67 -1.81 5.87 3.42
C LYS A 67 -1.56 6.43 2.02
N GLU A 68 -0.35 6.89 1.74
CA GLU A 68 0.03 7.44 0.44
C GLU A 68 -0.08 6.39 -0.68
N LEU A 69 0.44 5.19 -0.44
CA LEU A 69 0.37 4.09 -1.40
C LEU A 69 -1.07 3.70 -1.69
N ASP A 70 -1.90 3.62 -0.66
CA ASP A 70 -3.31 3.30 -0.81
C ASP A 70 -4.05 4.37 -1.60
N GLU A 71 -3.88 5.63 -1.25
CA GLU A 71 -4.54 6.74 -1.93
C GLU A 71 -4.12 6.85 -3.40
N ASP A 72 -2.81 6.78 -3.67
CA ASP A 72 -2.28 6.92 -5.02
C ASP A 72 -2.72 5.77 -5.94
N SER A 73 -2.66 4.54 -5.46
CA SER A 73 -3.07 3.38 -6.26
C SER A 73 -4.59 3.30 -6.42
N ARG A 74 -5.35 3.80 -5.45
CA ARG A 74 -6.82 3.83 -5.52
C ARG A 74 -7.32 4.79 -6.59
N LYS A 75 -6.61 5.86 -6.87
CA LYS A 75 -6.99 6.84 -7.91
C LYS A 75 -7.16 6.19 -9.27
N TYR A 76 -6.30 5.24 -9.62
CA TYR A 76 -6.39 4.53 -10.91
C TYR A 76 -7.65 3.69 -10.99
N VAL A 77 -8.02 3.00 -9.92
CA VAL A 77 -9.24 2.17 -9.88
C VAL A 77 -10.49 3.04 -10.00
N ILE A 78 -10.52 4.19 -9.32
CA ILE A 78 -11.64 5.14 -9.40
C ILE A 78 -11.77 5.66 -10.83
N ASN A 79 -10.67 6.01 -11.47
CA ASN A 79 -10.67 6.52 -12.84
C ASN A 79 -11.17 5.49 -13.85
N MET A 80 -10.97 4.20 -13.59
CA MET A 80 -11.48 3.14 -14.45
C MET A 80 -13.00 3.01 -14.39
N THR A 81 -13.60 3.29 -13.24
CA THR A 81 -15.04 3.12 -13.05
C THR A 81 -15.86 4.34 -13.49
N LEU A 82 -15.23 5.45 -13.76
CA LEU A 82 -15.85 6.67 -14.25
C LEU A 82 -15.70 6.79 -15.76
#